data_e6086d3a52ed8413eab32f4414745cd0
#
_entry.id   e6086d3a52ed8413eab32f4414745cd0
#
_cell.length_a   1.000
_cell.length_b   1.000
_cell.length_c   1.000
_cell.angle_alpha   90.00
_cell.angle_beta   90.00
_cell.angle_gamma   90.00
#
_symmetry.space_group_name_H-M   'P 1'
#
loop_
_entity.id
_entity.type
_entity.pdbx_description
1 polymer ?
#
loop_
_entity_poly.entity_id
_entity_poly.type
_entity_poly.pdbx_seq_one_letter_code
_entity_poly.pdbx_strand_id
1 'polypeptide(L)'
;MRKLLCLLGIVLAVGAFAQNYVDISIGGKFIMRLRAGHGTLTVQERARIVEERLVELLGERLREEQITLKEVRKDAQYEIHVRGRLLITVTQADADAAKMSVKQIAEHWLKQLRRTLPELSTRLPQ
;
A
#
# COMPACT_ATOMS: atom_id res chain seq x y z
N MET A 1 -34.05 -23.50 20.27
CA MET A 1 -33.92 -22.06 20.49
C MET A 1 -32.50 -21.62 20.79
N ARG A 2 -31.79 -22.30 21.68
CA ARG A 2 -30.41 -21.95 22.00
C ARG A 2 -29.45 -22.03 20.80
N LYS A 3 -29.68 -22.98 19.91
CA LYS A 3 -28.87 -23.16 18.70
C LYS A 3 -28.98 -22.00 17.70
N LEU A 4 -30.15 -21.37 17.66
CA LEU A 4 -30.37 -20.22 16.79
C LEU A 4 -29.58 -18.99 17.21
N LEU A 5 -29.44 -18.75 18.50
CA LEU A 5 -28.69 -17.64 19.04
C LEU A 5 -27.20 -17.78 18.74
N CYS A 6 -26.65 -19.00 18.81
CA CYS A 6 -25.25 -19.26 18.48
C CYS A 6 -24.96 -19.02 17.00
N LEU A 7 -25.89 -19.37 16.12
CA LEU A 7 -25.75 -19.15 14.69
C LEU A 7 -25.70 -17.67 14.33
N LEU A 8 -26.52 -16.86 14.98
CA LEU A 8 -26.54 -15.42 14.77
C LEU A 8 -25.21 -14.78 15.18
N GLY A 9 -24.65 -15.24 16.29
CA GLY A 9 -23.35 -14.75 16.76
C GLY A 9 -22.22 -15.04 15.77
N ILE A 10 -22.24 -16.21 15.16
CA ILE A 10 -21.23 -16.61 14.16
C ILE A 10 -21.31 -15.75 12.91
N VAL A 11 -22.51 -15.47 12.42
CA VAL A 11 -22.73 -14.64 11.24
C VAL A 11 -22.20 -13.23 11.44
N LEU A 12 -22.46 -12.64 12.60
CA LEU A 12 -21.95 -11.30 12.93
C LEU A 12 -20.44 -11.26 12.99
N ALA A 13 -19.80 -12.28 13.55
CA ALA A 13 -18.35 -12.37 13.63
C ALA A 13 -17.71 -12.43 12.24
N VAL A 14 -18.28 -13.19 11.31
CA VAL A 14 -17.80 -13.30 9.93
C VAL A 14 -17.88 -11.96 9.22
N GLY A 15 -18.98 -11.23 9.40
CA GLY A 15 -19.16 -9.92 8.79
C GLY A 15 -18.14 -8.88 9.26
N ALA A 16 -17.70 -8.97 10.53
CA ALA A 16 -16.72 -8.04 11.10
C ALA A 16 -15.33 -8.16 10.48
N PHE A 17 -14.98 -9.29 9.86
CA PHE A 17 -13.66 -9.53 9.28
C PHE A 17 -13.60 -9.35 7.77
N ALA A 18 -14.68 -8.83 7.15
CA ALA A 18 -14.79 -8.77 5.69
C ALA A 18 -13.84 -7.77 5.03
N GLN A 19 -13.34 -6.77 5.77
CA GLN A 19 -12.50 -5.73 5.19
C GLN A 19 -11.28 -5.45 6.07
N ASN A 20 -10.12 -5.91 5.61
CA ASN A 20 -8.88 -5.67 6.33
C ASN A 20 -7.80 -5.18 5.37
N TYR A 21 -8.14 -4.19 4.57
CA TYR A 21 -7.21 -3.56 3.64
C TYR A 21 -7.58 -2.08 3.46
N VAL A 22 -6.65 -1.32 2.91
CA VAL A 22 -6.89 0.08 2.54
C VAL A 22 -6.39 0.30 1.12
N ASP A 23 -7.24 0.86 0.27
CA ASP A 23 -6.85 1.26 -1.07
C ASP A 23 -6.36 2.70 -1.04
N ILE A 24 -5.16 2.92 -1.56
CA ILE A 24 -4.61 4.26 -1.70
C ILE A 24 -4.95 4.75 -3.11
N SER A 25 -5.66 5.87 -3.17
CA SER A 25 -6.04 6.52 -4.42
C SER A 25 -5.81 8.03 -4.29
N ILE A 26 -5.32 8.64 -5.36
CA ILE A 26 -5.09 10.08 -5.40
C ILE A 26 -5.62 10.63 -6.72
N GLY A 27 -6.37 11.73 -6.65
CA GLY A 27 -6.94 12.33 -7.84
C GLY A 27 -7.86 11.41 -8.61
N GLY A 28 -8.56 10.51 -7.90
CA GLY A 28 -9.43 9.52 -8.51
C GLY A 28 -8.71 8.31 -9.12
N LYS A 29 -7.39 8.24 -8.99
CA LYS A 29 -6.59 7.18 -9.58
C LYS A 29 -6.09 6.22 -8.50
N PHE A 30 -6.37 4.93 -8.68
CA PHE A 30 -5.90 3.87 -7.78
C PHE A 30 -4.37 3.74 -7.88
N ILE A 31 -3.72 3.70 -6.73
CA ILE A 31 -2.25 3.57 -6.62
C ILE A 31 -1.86 2.17 -6.17
N MET A 32 -2.32 1.76 -4.99
CA MET A 32 -1.99 0.44 -4.44
C MET A 32 -2.97 0.05 -3.36
N ARG A 33 -3.01 -1.24 -3.04
CA ARG A 33 -3.78 -1.78 -1.93
C ARG A 33 -2.83 -2.25 -0.84
N LEU A 34 -2.98 -1.72 0.37
CA LEU A 34 -2.25 -2.17 1.55
C LEU A 34 -3.11 -3.16 2.32
N ARG A 35 -2.56 -4.36 2.57
CA ARG A 35 -3.26 -5.44 3.28
C ARG A 35 -2.67 -5.72 4.65
N ALA A 36 -1.58 -5.07 5.01
CA ALA A 36 -0.89 -5.31 6.28
C ALA A 36 -0.40 -4.00 6.87
N GLY A 37 -0.35 -3.94 8.19
CA GLY A 37 0.31 -2.85 8.91
C GLY A 37 1.81 -2.99 8.81
N HIS A 38 2.54 -2.15 9.52
CA HIS A 38 4.01 -2.18 9.56
C HIS A 38 4.47 -1.78 10.97
N GLY A 39 5.22 -2.67 11.63
CA GLY A 39 5.64 -2.44 13.00
C GLY A 39 4.42 -2.29 13.92
N THR A 40 4.33 -1.19 14.63
CA THR A 40 3.19 -0.89 15.51
C THR A 40 2.04 -0.19 14.79
N LEU A 41 2.23 0.14 13.50
CA LEU A 41 1.21 0.83 12.71
C LEU A 41 0.15 -0.15 12.20
N THR A 42 -1.11 0.24 12.32
CA THR A 42 -2.22 -0.46 11.67
C THR A 42 -2.15 -0.23 10.17
N VAL A 43 -2.90 -0.99 9.39
CA VAL A 43 -2.97 -0.78 7.94
C VAL A 43 -3.52 0.62 7.61
N GLN A 44 -4.47 1.13 8.39
CA GLN A 44 -5.04 2.46 8.21
C GLN A 44 -4.02 3.56 8.51
N GLU A 45 -3.28 3.44 9.60
CA GLU A 45 -2.23 4.41 9.97
C GLU A 45 -1.11 4.43 8.94
N ARG A 46 -0.70 3.25 8.48
CA ARG A 46 0.32 3.11 7.45
C ARG A 46 -0.13 3.75 6.13
N ALA A 47 -1.37 3.50 5.72
CA ALA A 47 -1.93 4.09 4.51
C ALA A 47 -1.94 5.60 4.57
N ARG A 48 -2.31 6.18 5.70
CA ARG A 48 -2.32 7.64 5.88
C ARG A 48 -0.92 8.23 5.71
N ILE A 49 0.09 7.58 6.28
CA ILE A 49 1.48 8.04 6.15
C ILE A 49 1.93 8.01 4.68
N VAL A 50 1.61 6.93 3.97
CA VAL A 50 1.95 6.80 2.55
C VAL A 50 1.24 7.86 1.73
N GLU A 51 -0.04 8.11 2.00
CA GLU A 51 -0.81 9.15 1.33
C GLU A 51 -0.21 10.55 1.54
N GLU A 52 0.16 10.87 2.77
CA GLU A 52 0.80 12.14 3.10
C GLU A 52 2.11 12.33 2.33
N ARG A 53 2.93 11.27 2.25
CA ARG A 53 4.17 11.30 1.48
C ARG A 53 3.91 11.47 -0.02
N LEU A 54 2.90 10.80 -0.54
CA LEU A 54 2.52 10.92 -1.95
C LEU A 54 2.07 12.34 -2.30
N VAL A 55 1.22 12.94 -1.48
CA VAL A 55 0.74 14.32 -1.70
C VAL A 55 1.93 15.29 -1.73
N GLU A 56 2.86 15.14 -0.80
CA GLU A 56 4.05 15.98 -0.73
C GLU A 56 4.93 15.79 -1.97
N LEU A 57 5.14 14.56 -2.41
CA LEU A 57 5.96 14.25 -3.58
C LEU A 57 5.34 14.76 -4.89
N LEU A 58 4.01 14.79 -4.97
CA LEU A 58 3.29 15.23 -6.16
C LEU A 58 3.26 16.76 -6.31
N GLY A 59 3.81 17.50 -5.37
CA GLY A 59 3.97 18.96 -5.47
C GLY A 59 4.92 19.39 -6.58
N GLU A 60 5.76 18.47 -7.09
CA GLU A 60 6.65 18.71 -8.21
C GLU A 60 6.45 17.64 -9.27
N ARG A 61 6.76 17.97 -10.53
CA ARG A 61 6.64 17.02 -11.63
C ARG A 61 7.58 15.83 -11.40
N LEU A 62 7.03 14.64 -11.53
CA LEU A 62 7.76 13.38 -11.37
C LEU A 62 8.02 12.70 -12.71
N ARG A 63 9.19 12.08 -12.81
CA ARG A 63 9.54 11.22 -13.94
C ARG A 63 9.66 9.78 -13.43
N GLU A 64 9.40 8.86 -14.31
CA GLU A 64 9.41 7.42 -14.01
C GLU A 64 10.72 6.95 -13.38
N GLU A 65 11.86 7.41 -13.91
CA GLU A 65 13.18 7.01 -13.42
C GLU A 65 13.52 7.54 -12.02
N GLN A 66 12.73 8.47 -11.49
CA GLN A 66 12.90 8.97 -10.13
C GLN A 66 12.25 8.07 -9.08
N ILE A 67 11.50 7.07 -9.53
CA ILE A 67 10.85 6.09 -8.65
C ILE A 67 11.69 4.82 -8.72
N THR A 68 12.35 4.47 -7.61
CA THR A 68 13.33 3.40 -7.58
C THR A 68 13.06 2.38 -6.50
N LEU A 69 13.56 1.16 -6.72
CA LEU A 69 13.42 0.04 -5.78
C LEU A 69 14.79 -0.29 -5.21
N LYS A 70 14.87 -0.45 -3.89
CA LYS A 70 16.09 -0.84 -3.20
C LYS A 70 15.83 -2.10 -2.39
N GLU A 71 16.65 -3.13 -2.58
CA GLU A 71 16.64 -4.31 -1.73
C GLU A 71 17.40 -4.01 -0.45
N VAL A 72 16.74 -4.07 0.69
CA VAL A 72 17.33 -3.78 2.01
C VAL A 72 17.82 -5.06 2.68
N ARG A 73 17.00 -6.11 2.61
CA ARG A 73 17.36 -7.47 3.03
C ARG A 73 17.07 -8.41 1.90
N LYS A 74 18.02 -9.25 1.57
CA LYS A 74 17.90 -10.17 0.45
C LYS A 74 16.59 -10.98 0.55
N ASP A 75 15.78 -10.85 -0.49
CA ASP A 75 14.49 -11.54 -0.66
C ASP A 75 13.48 -11.36 0.49
N ALA A 76 13.72 -10.41 1.41
CA ALA A 76 12.90 -10.26 2.60
C ALA A 76 12.34 -8.85 2.81
N GLN A 77 13.03 -7.82 2.35
CA GLN A 77 12.60 -6.45 2.56
C GLN A 77 13.12 -5.53 1.47
N TYR A 78 12.21 -4.72 0.93
CA TYR A 78 12.52 -3.73 -0.11
C TYR A 78 12.02 -2.35 0.32
N GLU A 79 12.59 -1.31 -0.27
CA GLU A 79 12.11 0.05 -0.10
C GLU A 79 11.87 0.66 -1.46
N ILE A 80 10.77 1.41 -1.58
CA ILE A 80 10.50 2.21 -2.78
C ILE A 80 10.78 3.66 -2.42
N HIS A 81 11.66 4.27 -3.21
CA HIS A 81 12.07 5.66 -3.04
C HIS A 81 11.60 6.51 -4.22
N VAL A 82 11.27 7.76 -3.94
CA VAL A 82 10.94 8.75 -4.97
C VAL A 82 11.84 9.95 -4.76
N ARG A 83 12.65 10.27 -5.76
CA ARG A 83 13.68 11.32 -5.66
C ARG A 83 14.57 11.14 -4.44
N GLY A 84 14.95 9.89 -4.15
CA GLY A 84 15.81 9.55 -3.02
C GLY A 84 15.12 9.54 -1.66
N ARG A 85 13.83 9.83 -1.58
CA ARG A 85 13.06 9.85 -0.33
C ARG A 85 12.23 8.59 -0.20
N LEU A 86 12.23 8.00 0.98
CA LEU A 86 11.44 6.79 1.24
C LEU A 86 9.95 7.06 1.10
N LEU A 87 9.30 6.29 0.23
CA LEU A 87 7.85 6.30 0.11
C LEU A 87 7.23 5.19 0.95
N ILE A 88 7.66 3.97 0.75
CA ILE A 88 7.10 2.81 1.45
C ILE A 88 8.13 1.69 1.58
N THR A 89 8.10 1.00 2.73
CA THR A 89 8.87 -0.22 2.95
C THR A 89 7.97 -1.41 2.63
N VAL A 90 8.47 -2.33 1.82
CA VAL A 90 7.76 -3.56 1.43
C VAL A 90 8.25 -4.69 2.31
N THR A 91 7.34 -5.36 3.01
CA THR A 91 7.68 -6.35 4.05
C THR A 91 7.17 -7.74 3.72
N GLN A 92 7.63 -8.72 4.51
CA GLN A 92 7.13 -10.08 4.41
C GLN A 92 5.62 -10.14 4.73
N ALA A 93 5.14 -9.32 5.65
CA ALA A 93 3.70 -9.25 5.96
C ALA A 93 2.88 -8.83 4.73
N ASP A 94 3.40 -7.90 3.93
CA ASP A 94 2.76 -7.50 2.67
C ASP A 94 2.68 -8.66 1.69
N ALA A 95 3.78 -9.39 1.57
CA ALA A 95 3.86 -10.55 0.68
C ALA A 95 2.89 -11.66 1.10
N ASP A 96 2.88 -11.97 2.38
CA ASP A 96 2.01 -13.03 2.92
C ASP A 96 0.53 -12.67 2.71
N ALA A 97 0.16 -11.43 2.98
CA ALA A 97 -1.22 -10.97 2.81
C ALA A 97 -1.66 -10.97 1.34
N ALA A 98 -0.74 -10.71 0.42
CA ALA A 98 -1.00 -10.69 -1.01
C ALA A 98 -0.79 -12.04 -1.69
N LYS A 99 -0.28 -13.04 -0.96
CA LYS A 99 0.05 -14.37 -1.48
C LYS A 99 1.06 -14.30 -2.63
N MET A 100 2.06 -13.48 -2.46
CA MET A 100 3.16 -13.26 -3.40
C MET A 100 4.49 -13.30 -2.66
N SER A 101 5.60 -13.36 -3.39
CA SER A 101 6.91 -13.15 -2.77
C SER A 101 7.08 -11.65 -2.49
N VAL A 102 8.00 -11.31 -1.58
CA VAL A 102 8.29 -9.90 -1.27
C VAL A 102 8.76 -9.17 -2.53
N LYS A 103 9.61 -9.81 -3.31
CA LYS A 103 10.11 -9.28 -4.57
C LYS A 103 8.97 -9.01 -5.56
N GLN A 104 8.05 -9.94 -5.70
CA GLN A 104 6.91 -9.80 -6.63
C GLN A 104 6.02 -8.62 -6.26
N ILE A 105 5.67 -8.49 -4.98
CA ILE A 105 4.81 -7.38 -4.58
C ILE A 105 5.55 -6.04 -4.66
N ALA A 106 6.84 -6.02 -4.34
CA ALA A 106 7.66 -4.82 -4.48
C ALA A 106 7.72 -4.35 -5.93
N GLU A 107 7.96 -5.25 -6.86
CA GLU A 107 7.98 -4.96 -8.29
C GLU A 107 6.61 -4.54 -8.81
N HIS A 108 5.55 -5.18 -8.32
CA HIS A 108 4.19 -4.83 -8.68
C HIS A 108 3.85 -3.38 -8.27
N TRP A 109 4.16 -3.02 -7.04
CA TRP A 109 3.94 -1.66 -6.54
C TRP A 109 4.81 -0.64 -7.28
N LEU A 110 6.08 -0.98 -7.53
CA LEU A 110 6.98 -0.11 -8.29
C LEU A 110 6.42 0.21 -9.68
N LYS A 111 5.98 -0.83 -10.38
CA LYS A 111 5.41 -0.69 -11.72
C LYS A 111 4.16 0.18 -11.71
N GLN A 112 3.28 -0.02 -10.74
CA GLN A 112 2.07 0.76 -10.62
C GLN A 112 2.37 2.23 -10.31
N LEU A 113 3.32 2.49 -9.42
CA LEU A 113 3.75 3.85 -9.09
C LEU A 113 4.36 4.56 -10.31
N ARG A 114 5.21 3.87 -11.06
CA ARG A 114 5.81 4.41 -12.27
C ARG A 114 4.79 4.72 -13.35
N ARG A 115 3.70 3.98 -13.37
CA ARG A 115 2.60 4.20 -14.32
C ARG A 115 1.72 5.38 -13.92
N THR A 116 1.50 5.57 -12.62
CA THR A 116 0.51 6.53 -12.11
C THR A 116 1.08 7.87 -11.67
N LEU A 117 2.19 7.89 -10.95
CA LEU A 117 2.69 9.13 -10.33
C LEU A 117 3.13 10.20 -11.33
N PRO A 118 3.87 9.86 -12.40
CA PRO A 118 4.25 10.89 -13.37
C PRO A 118 3.05 11.59 -13.99
N GLU A 119 2.02 10.83 -14.32
CA GLU A 119 0.79 11.38 -14.89
C GLU A 119 0.06 12.28 -13.89
N LEU A 120 -0.07 11.83 -12.64
CA LEU A 120 -0.72 12.61 -11.59
C LEU A 120 0.01 13.90 -11.31
N SER A 121 1.35 13.88 -11.31
CA SER A 121 2.15 15.08 -11.02
C SER A 121 1.98 16.18 -12.07
N THR A 122 1.56 15.84 -13.29
CA THR A 122 1.29 16.84 -14.33
C THR A 122 -0.13 17.41 -14.26
N ARG A 123 -1.05 16.73 -13.59
CA ARG A 123 -2.45 17.14 -13.49
C ARG A 123 -2.74 18.01 -12.28
N LEU A 124 -1.96 17.88 -11.22
CA LEU A 124 -2.18 18.63 -9.99
C LEU A 124 -1.63 20.05 -10.11
N PRO A 125 -2.28 21.04 -9.49
CA PRO A 125 -1.75 22.39 -9.44
C PRO A 125 -0.38 22.38 -8.75
N GLN A 126 0.57 23.07 -9.34
CA GLN A 126 1.94 23.13 -8.81
C GLN A 126 2.13 24.39 -7.97
#